data_228f7ad6cbac96d863c3657558c7d5f0
#
_entry.id   228f7ad6cbac96d863c3657558c7d5f0
#
_cell.length_a   1.000
_cell.length_b   1.000
_cell.length_c   1.000
_cell.angle_alpha   90.00
_cell.angle_beta   90.00
_cell.angle_gamma   90.00
#
_symmetry.space_group_name_H-M   'P 1'
#
loop_
_entity.id
_entity.type
_entity.pdbx_description
1 polymer ?
#
loop_
_entity_poly.entity_id
_entity_poly.type
_entity_poly.pdbx_seq_one_letter_code
_entity_poly.pdbx_strand_id
1 'polypeptide(L)' 'MNKKELKDRLIKEKVSRALYSLDGGLPNEKLCLDHENGCWVVYYSERGIKTGMVSFPTEDEACEYIYDQINAIVIGKVK' A
#
# COMPACT_ATOMS: atom_id res chain seq x y z
N MET A 1 6.73 -3.54 -10.80
CA MET A 1 5.95 -2.34 -11.20
C MET A 1 6.36 -1.13 -10.38
N ASN A 2 6.13 0.06 -10.91
CA ASN A 2 6.36 1.27 -10.16
C ASN A 2 5.05 1.79 -9.55
N LYS A 3 5.14 2.87 -8.79
CA LYS A 3 3.99 3.47 -8.11
C LYS A 3 2.88 3.87 -9.08
N LYS A 4 3.25 4.43 -10.24
CA LYS A 4 2.29 4.85 -11.25
C LYS A 4 1.54 3.65 -11.83
N GLU A 5 2.27 2.59 -12.16
CA GLU A 5 1.67 1.37 -12.67
C GLU A 5 0.77 0.72 -11.64
N LEU A 6 1.19 0.71 -10.39
CA LEU A 6 0.39 0.19 -9.28
C LEU A 6 -0.92 0.97 -9.16
N LYS A 7 -0.85 2.29 -9.19
CA LYS A 7 -2.04 3.15 -9.09
C LYS A 7 -3.01 2.86 -10.23
N ASP A 8 -2.50 2.83 -11.47
CA ASP A 8 -3.33 2.58 -12.64
C ASP A 8 -3.99 1.20 -12.55
N ARG A 9 -3.26 0.20 -12.08
CA ARG A 9 -3.76 -1.15 -11.94
C ARG A 9 -4.87 -1.24 -10.89
N LEU A 10 -4.68 -0.59 -9.75
CA LEU A 10 -5.68 -0.57 -8.69
C LEU A 10 -6.97 0.13 -9.15
N ILE A 11 -6.84 1.21 -9.91
CA ILE A 11 -7.99 1.92 -10.47
C ILE A 11 -8.72 1.03 -11.49
N LYS A 12 -7.96 0.38 -12.36
CA LYS A 12 -8.52 -0.52 -13.37
C LYS A 12 -9.26 -1.68 -12.74
N GLU A 13 -8.76 -2.21 -11.65
CA GLU A 13 -9.37 -3.31 -10.92
C GLU A 13 -10.48 -2.85 -9.97
N LYS A 14 -10.77 -1.56 -9.97
CA LYS A 14 -11.84 -0.94 -9.17
C LYS A 14 -11.66 -1.14 -7.66
N VAL A 15 -10.42 -1.11 -7.21
CA VAL A 15 -10.10 -1.18 -5.78
C VAL A 15 -10.41 0.17 -5.16
N SER A 16 -11.12 0.17 -4.02
CA SER A 16 -11.49 1.38 -3.33
C SER A 16 -10.26 2.16 -2.83
N ARG A 17 -10.23 3.47 -3.08
CA ARG A 17 -9.17 4.34 -2.58
C ARG A 17 -9.17 4.45 -1.06
N ALA A 18 -10.24 4.06 -0.42
CA ALA A 18 -10.33 4.05 1.03
C ALA A 18 -9.43 3.00 1.67
N LEU A 19 -8.90 2.05 0.89
CA LEU A 19 -8.08 0.96 1.40
C LEU A 19 -6.59 1.25 1.41
N TYR A 20 -6.13 2.24 0.64
CA TYR A 20 -4.70 2.45 0.47
C TYR A 20 -4.33 3.92 0.29
N SER A 21 -3.07 4.24 0.59
CA SER A 21 -2.45 5.52 0.27
C SER A 21 -1.08 5.25 -0.33
N LEU A 22 -0.84 5.76 -1.53
CA LEU A 22 0.44 5.59 -2.22
C LEU A 22 1.39 6.77 -1.98
N ASP A 23 0.97 7.75 -1.19
CA ASP A 23 1.73 8.95 -0.89
C ASP A 23 2.13 9.03 0.58
N GLY A 24 2.14 7.89 1.26
CA GLY A 24 2.54 7.83 2.66
C GLY A 24 1.57 8.53 3.61
N GLY A 25 2.13 9.15 4.64
CA GLY A 25 1.35 9.87 5.63
C GLY A 25 0.79 8.98 6.73
N LEU A 26 -0.18 9.50 7.46
CA LEU A 26 -0.82 8.80 8.57
C LEU A 26 -2.35 8.80 8.41
N PRO A 27 -2.86 8.31 7.28
CA PRO A 27 -4.31 8.21 7.12
C PRO A 27 -4.88 7.18 8.08
N ASN A 28 -6.18 7.22 8.27
CA ASN A 28 -6.85 6.28 9.16
C ASN A 28 -7.25 5.02 8.42
N GLU A 29 -6.85 3.86 8.94
CA GLU A 29 -7.23 2.54 8.42
C GLU A 29 -6.90 2.34 6.93
N LYS A 30 -5.64 2.62 6.55
CA LYS A 30 -5.17 2.41 5.18
C LYS A 30 -3.82 1.73 5.14
N LEU A 31 -3.62 0.91 4.11
CA LEU A 31 -2.29 0.42 3.76
C LEU A 31 -1.55 1.54 3.03
N CYS A 32 -0.33 1.81 3.43
CA CYS A 32 0.45 2.93 2.91
C CYS A 32 1.72 2.47 2.24
N LEU A 33 2.07 3.14 1.15
CA LEU A 33 3.36 3.03 0.48
C LEU A 33 4.07 4.36 0.65
N ASP A 34 5.31 4.35 1.14
CA ASP A 34 6.07 5.56 1.32
C ASP A 34 7.54 5.32 0.97
N HIS A 35 8.31 6.38 0.87
CA HIS A 35 9.74 6.33 0.58
C HIS A 35 10.47 7.11 1.66
N GLU A 36 11.26 6.42 2.49
CA GLU A 36 11.96 7.01 3.61
C GLU A 36 13.42 6.55 3.63
N ASN A 37 14.33 7.49 3.83
CA ASN A 37 15.76 7.19 4.03
C ASN A 37 16.36 6.28 2.95
N GLY A 38 15.96 6.49 1.70
CA GLY A 38 16.47 5.71 0.58
C GLY A 38 15.83 4.34 0.41
N CYS A 39 14.86 4.01 1.23
CA CYS A 39 14.14 2.74 1.17
C CYS A 39 12.66 2.96 0.91
N TRP A 40 12.02 1.98 0.30
CA TRP A 40 10.58 1.98 0.14
C TRP A 40 9.96 1.19 1.30
N VAL A 41 8.90 1.73 1.90
CA VAL A 41 8.26 1.10 3.06
C VAL A 41 6.78 0.91 2.81
N VAL A 42 6.25 -0.18 3.36
CA VAL A 42 4.82 -0.47 3.34
C VAL A 42 4.38 -0.68 4.78
N TYR A 43 3.30 -0.04 5.17
CA TYR A 43 2.79 -0.16 6.53
C TYR A 43 1.27 0.05 6.55
N TYR A 44 0.66 -0.39 7.63
CA TYR A 44 -0.75 -0.10 7.88
C TYR A 44 -0.83 1.07 8.85
N SER A 45 -1.58 2.09 8.48
CA SER A 45 -1.75 3.28 9.31
C SER A 45 -3.13 3.27 9.97
N GLU A 46 -3.15 3.41 11.28
CA GLU A 46 -4.38 3.42 12.06
C GLU A 46 -4.20 4.35 13.26
N ARG A 47 -5.08 5.32 13.40
CA ARG A 47 -5.09 6.27 14.53
C ARG A 47 -3.73 6.94 14.77
N GLY A 48 -3.05 7.31 13.68
CA GLY A 48 -1.75 7.95 13.77
C GLY A 48 -0.58 7.02 14.08
N ILE A 49 -0.81 5.71 14.10
CA ILE A 49 0.21 4.72 14.39
C ILE A 49 0.48 3.87 13.15
N LYS A 50 1.76 3.70 12.83
CA LYS A 50 2.20 2.83 11.75
C LYS A 50 2.47 1.44 12.31
N THR A 51 1.81 0.41 11.75
CA THR A 51 1.99 -0.97 12.20
C THR A 51 2.40 -1.86 11.03
N GLY A 52 3.09 -2.96 11.33
CA GLY A 52 3.48 -3.94 10.33
C GLY A 52 4.40 -3.40 9.25
N MET A 53 5.25 -2.42 9.57
CA MET A 53 6.14 -1.81 8.59
C MET A 53 7.16 -2.79 8.06
N VAL A 54 7.24 -2.87 6.72
CA VAL A 54 8.23 -3.68 6.01
C VAL A 54 8.97 -2.76 5.05
N SER A 55 10.29 -2.88 5.02
CA SER A 55 11.15 -2.07 4.14
C SER A 55 11.63 -2.88 2.94
N PHE A 56 11.76 -2.19 1.80
CA PHE A 56 12.22 -2.80 0.57
C PHE A 56 13.29 -1.92 -0.08
N PRO A 57 14.31 -2.52 -0.70
CA PRO A 57 15.36 -1.74 -1.38
C PRO A 57 14.89 -1.12 -2.69
N THR A 58 13.83 -1.64 -3.31
CA THR A 58 13.35 -1.16 -4.60
C THR A 58 11.86 -0.84 -4.57
N GLU A 59 11.46 0.08 -5.42
CA GLU A 59 10.07 0.43 -5.62
C GLU A 59 9.26 -0.76 -6.11
N ASP A 60 9.83 -1.54 -7.02
CA ASP A 60 9.18 -2.71 -7.60
C ASP A 60 8.76 -3.71 -6.52
N GLU A 61 9.67 -4.05 -5.62
CA GLU A 61 9.38 -5.00 -4.55
C GLU A 61 8.30 -4.49 -3.60
N ALA A 62 8.37 -3.20 -3.25
CA ALA A 62 7.38 -2.60 -2.36
C ALA A 62 5.99 -2.57 -3.01
N CYS A 63 5.93 -2.23 -4.29
CA CYS A 63 4.67 -2.20 -5.03
C CYS A 63 4.03 -3.59 -5.14
N GLU A 64 4.84 -4.61 -5.41
CA GLU A 64 4.33 -5.99 -5.45
C GLU A 64 3.78 -6.41 -4.10
N TYR A 65 4.50 -6.07 -3.03
CA TYR A 65 4.08 -6.43 -1.69
C TYR A 65 2.74 -5.76 -1.31
N ILE A 66 2.63 -4.45 -1.49
CA ILE A 66 1.41 -3.74 -1.13
C ILE A 66 0.23 -4.19 -2.01
N TYR A 67 0.49 -4.48 -3.27
CA TYR A 67 -0.53 -4.99 -4.16
C TYR A 67 -1.11 -6.31 -3.65
N ASP A 68 -0.24 -7.22 -3.23
CA ASP A 68 -0.67 -8.51 -2.66
C ASP A 68 -1.46 -8.31 -1.37
N GLN A 69 -1.04 -7.39 -0.51
CA GLN A 69 -1.74 -7.09 0.73
C GLN A 69 -3.13 -6.51 0.47
N ILE A 70 -3.24 -5.60 -0.49
CA ILE A 70 -4.52 -5.00 -0.87
C ILE A 70 -5.46 -6.07 -1.41
N ASN A 71 -4.97 -6.95 -2.27
CA ASN A 71 -5.78 -8.02 -2.83
C ASN A 71 -6.28 -8.99 -1.76
N ALA A 72 -5.46 -9.29 -0.77
CA ALA A 72 -5.87 -10.14 0.34
C ALA A 72 -7.03 -9.51 1.12
N ILE A 73 -7.00 -8.19 1.32
CA ILE A 73 -8.08 -7.48 2.00
C ILE A 73 -9.35 -7.49 1.15
N VAL A 74 -9.23 -7.23 -0.14
CA VAL A 74 -10.38 -7.22 -1.05
C VAL A 74 -11.05 -8.59 -1.11
N ILE A 75 -10.25 -9.65 -1.24
CA ILE A 75 -10.77 -11.02 -1.26
C ILE A 75 -11.45 -11.36 0.07
N GLY A 76 -10.84 -10.95 1.19
CA GLY A 76 -11.40 -11.17 2.51
C GLY A 76 -12.75 -10.48 2.71
N LYS A 77 -12.98 -9.34 2.06
CA LYS A 77 -14.25 -8.62 2.18
C LYS A 77 -15.37 -9.22 1.34
N VAL A 78 -15.02 -9.99 0.32
CA VAL A 78 -16.01 -10.60 -0.57
C VAL A 78 -16.68 -11.80 0.08
N LYS A 79 -16.05 -12.33 1.09
CA LYS A 79 -16.65 -13.43 1.86
C LYS A 79 -17.70 -12.87 2.82
#